data_dedb5e3b7d1dea43a8f5b27f3ceeed99
#
_entry.id   dedb5e3b7d1dea43a8f5b27f3ceeed99
#
_cell.length_a   1.000
_cell.length_b   1.000
_cell.length_c   1.000
_cell.angle_alpha   90.00
_cell.angle_beta   90.00
_cell.angle_gamma   90.00
#
_symmetry.space_group_name_H-M   'P 1'
#
loop_
_entity.id
_entity.type
_entity.pdbx_description
1 polymer ?
#
loop_
_entity_poly.entity_id
_entity_poly.type
_entity_poly.pdbx_seq_one_letter_code
_entity_poly.pdbx_strand_id
1 'polypeptide(L)'
;MRAYSTVKKNFHYGAPGLGDRVHSILLSYNYGLLENTQVMLHLTKYQWNRHKPESWPEILSLFPRGSVAIMPHLDYEPISNQDFVDYIKQKGYSNAEGQIYGDYPQRFEPKQGVDLTKYLKHFPQLSAEDCSKDLNLPKKFVTVQWDSTSKRRSMDNNWQAKILSKYKGYEVVTVGGQADNELLRNSLKHIAYAMTKAEYHVGIDSGFLHLSQVYFAPENIHIYTTSPKNRWSHHMHRAKDNGIKINDGIN
;
A
#
# COMPACT_ATOMS: atom_id res chain seq x y z
N MET A 1 -17.37 -11.59 -14.69
CA MET A 1 -17.83 -10.19 -14.48
C MET A 1 -16.59 -9.35 -14.33
N ARG A 2 -16.55 -8.11 -14.77
CA ARG A 2 -15.38 -7.24 -14.60
C ARG A 2 -15.74 -6.13 -13.63
N ALA A 3 -15.00 -6.01 -12.55
CA ALA A 3 -15.11 -4.91 -11.62
C ALA A 3 -14.16 -3.76 -12.01
N TYR A 4 -14.46 -2.56 -11.60
CA TYR A 4 -13.57 -1.44 -11.75
C TYR A 4 -13.37 -0.71 -10.43
N SER A 5 -12.21 -0.12 -10.31
CA SER A 5 -11.85 0.72 -9.19
C SER A 5 -11.36 2.06 -9.70
N THR A 6 -11.61 3.10 -8.95
CA THR A 6 -11.07 4.42 -9.27
C THR A 6 -10.30 4.98 -8.10
N VAL A 7 -9.19 5.64 -8.37
CA VAL A 7 -8.49 6.43 -7.38
C VAL A 7 -9.02 7.86 -7.46
N LYS A 8 -9.78 8.29 -6.45
CA LYS A 8 -10.29 9.64 -6.42
C LYS A 8 -9.20 10.66 -6.14
N LYS A 9 -9.30 11.79 -6.82
CA LYS A 9 -8.51 12.99 -6.52
C LYS A 9 -8.96 13.56 -5.18
N ASN A 10 -8.05 13.68 -4.22
CA ASN A 10 -8.30 14.49 -3.06
C ASN A 10 -7.88 15.94 -3.36
N PHE A 11 -8.85 16.82 -3.53
CA PHE A 11 -8.62 18.22 -3.89
C PHE A 11 -7.78 18.99 -2.86
N HIS A 12 -7.68 18.49 -1.63
CA HIS A 12 -7.03 19.22 -0.53
C HIS A 12 -5.61 18.78 -0.19
N TYR A 13 -5.14 17.61 -0.63
CA TYR A 13 -3.87 17.05 -0.14
C TYR A 13 -2.86 16.65 -1.21
N GLY A 14 -3.06 17.05 -2.43
CA GLY A 14 -2.12 16.73 -3.49
C GLY A 14 -2.23 15.28 -3.97
N ALA A 15 -1.18 14.82 -4.56
CA ALA A 15 -1.15 13.57 -5.27
C ALA A 15 -0.94 12.38 -4.33
N PRO A 16 -1.52 11.18 -4.65
CA PRO A 16 -1.38 10.00 -3.83
C PRO A 16 0.10 9.60 -3.68
N GLY A 17 0.54 9.38 -2.44
CA GLY A 17 1.85 8.84 -2.14
C GLY A 17 1.99 7.38 -2.56
N LEU A 18 3.16 6.80 -2.29
CA LEU A 18 3.38 5.35 -2.49
C LEU A 18 2.30 4.52 -1.79
N GLY A 19 2.00 4.87 -0.54
CA GLY A 19 1.01 4.14 0.27
C GLY A 19 -0.37 4.10 -0.35
N ASP A 20 -0.87 5.22 -0.83
CA ASP A 20 -2.19 5.30 -1.44
C ASP A 20 -2.27 4.44 -2.71
N ARG A 21 -1.20 4.44 -3.51
CA ARG A 21 -1.13 3.64 -4.74
C ARG A 21 -1.06 2.14 -4.46
N VAL A 22 -0.19 1.72 -3.54
CA VAL A 22 -0.11 0.32 -3.10
C VAL A 22 -1.44 -0.14 -2.53
N HIS A 23 -2.05 0.69 -1.67
CA HIS A 23 -3.34 0.38 -1.05
C HIS A 23 -4.46 0.22 -2.09
N SER A 24 -4.50 1.08 -3.10
CA SER A 24 -5.51 1.00 -4.17
C SER A 24 -5.38 -0.30 -4.97
N ILE A 25 -4.15 -0.69 -5.31
CA ILE A 25 -3.92 -1.95 -6.04
C ILE A 25 -4.20 -3.14 -5.13
N LEU A 26 -3.76 -3.13 -3.87
CA LEU A 26 -4.01 -4.20 -2.91
C LEU A 26 -5.51 -4.43 -2.70
N LEU A 27 -6.28 -3.36 -2.51
CA LEU A 27 -7.72 -3.47 -2.37
C LEU A 27 -8.38 -4.04 -3.63
N SER A 28 -7.96 -3.58 -4.81
CA SER A 28 -8.45 -4.09 -6.09
C SER A 28 -8.09 -5.56 -6.29
N TYR A 29 -6.89 -5.95 -5.92
CA TYR A 29 -6.42 -7.33 -5.95
C TYR A 29 -7.25 -8.23 -5.02
N ASN A 30 -7.41 -7.83 -3.76
CA ASN A 30 -8.18 -8.59 -2.78
C ASN A 30 -9.64 -8.76 -3.21
N TYR A 31 -10.24 -7.69 -3.75
CA TYR A 31 -11.59 -7.78 -4.30
C TYR A 31 -11.65 -8.78 -5.46
N GLY A 32 -10.75 -8.66 -6.41
CA GLY A 32 -10.69 -9.57 -7.56
C GLY A 32 -10.50 -11.03 -7.15
N LEU A 33 -9.63 -11.28 -6.17
CA LEU A 33 -9.37 -12.61 -5.64
C LEU A 33 -10.60 -13.20 -4.94
N LEU A 34 -11.20 -12.44 -4.01
CA LEU A 34 -12.28 -12.94 -3.18
C LEU A 34 -13.63 -13.03 -3.91
N GLU A 35 -13.84 -12.21 -4.94
CA GLU A 35 -15.03 -12.22 -5.79
C GLU A 35 -14.85 -12.98 -7.11
N ASN A 36 -13.67 -13.58 -7.31
CA ASN A 36 -13.32 -14.29 -8.56
C ASN A 36 -13.64 -13.43 -9.82
N THR A 37 -13.15 -12.20 -9.82
CA THR A 37 -13.40 -11.26 -10.90
C THR A 37 -12.13 -10.46 -11.25
N GLN A 38 -12.04 -10.04 -12.51
CA GLN A 38 -10.95 -9.14 -12.91
C GLN A 38 -11.30 -7.69 -12.54
N VAL A 39 -10.40 -7.01 -11.88
CA VAL A 39 -10.55 -5.60 -11.52
C VAL A 39 -9.78 -4.73 -12.50
N MET A 40 -10.45 -3.71 -13.02
CA MET A 40 -9.84 -2.63 -13.77
C MET A 40 -9.67 -1.41 -12.87
N LEU A 41 -8.43 -1.06 -12.57
CA LEU A 41 -8.11 0.16 -11.85
C LEU A 41 -8.02 1.33 -12.81
N HIS A 42 -8.93 2.26 -12.68
CA HIS A 42 -8.99 3.45 -13.53
C HIS A 42 -8.31 4.64 -12.85
N LEU A 43 -7.36 5.24 -13.55
CA LEU A 43 -6.61 6.40 -13.09
C LEU A 43 -7.07 7.65 -13.82
N THR A 44 -7.26 8.75 -13.11
CA THR A 44 -7.53 10.03 -13.75
C THR A 44 -6.27 10.59 -14.42
N LYS A 45 -6.43 11.44 -15.42
CA LYS A 45 -5.33 12.14 -16.10
C LYS A 45 -4.39 12.83 -15.13
N TYR A 46 -4.95 13.46 -14.10
CA TYR A 46 -4.17 14.11 -13.05
C TYR A 46 -3.29 13.15 -12.27
N GLN A 47 -3.81 12.00 -11.89
CA GLN A 47 -3.06 10.98 -11.14
C GLN A 47 -1.98 10.35 -12.00
N TRP A 48 -2.26 10.15 -13.27
CA TRP A 48 -1.29 9.62 -14.22
C TRP A 48 -0.11 10.58 -14.44
N ASN A 49 -0.36 11.85 -14.68
CA ASN A 49 0.68 12.81 -15.06
C ASN A 49 1.52 13.34 -13.88
N ARG A 50 0.95 13.39 -12.68
CA ARG A 50 1.61 14.05 -11.55
C ARG A 50 2.61 13.18 -10.78
N HIS A 51 2.54 11.86 -10.91
CA HIS A 51 3.28 10.92 -10.07
C HIS A 51 4.22 10.00 -10.81
N LYS A 52 4.89 10.48 -11.82
CA LYS A 52 5.70 9.62 -12.65
C LYS A 52 4.87 8.40 -13.07
N PRO A 53 4.27 8.41 -14.25
CA PRO A 53 3.42 7.32 -14.76
C PRO A 53 4.07 5.94 -14.58
N GLU A 54 5.40 5.89 -14.66
CA GLU A 54 6.23 4.70 -14.52
C GLU A 54 6.06 3.97 -13.19
N SER A 55 5.70 4.70 -12.13
CA SER A 55 5.58 4.11 -10.78
C SER A 55 4.34 3.22 -10.61
N TRP A 56 3.30 3.39 -11.40
CA TRP A 56 2.12 2.53 -11.35
C TRP A 56 2.40 1.13 -11.90
N PRO A 57 3.03 0.97 -13.08
CA PRO A 57 3.49 -0.32 -13.57
C PRO A 57 4.45 -1.03 -12.60
N GLU A 58 5.37 -0.30 -11.97
CA GLU A 58 6.28 -0.87 -10.99
C GLU A 58 5.54 -1.43 -9.77
N ILE A 59 4.58 -0.67 -9.21
CA ILE A 59 3.76 -1.16 -8.09
C ILE A 59 2.89 -2.34 -8.54
N LEU A 60 2.30 -2.28 -9.74
CA LEU A 60 1.48 -3.36 -10.26
C LEU A 60 2.26 -4.66 -10.45
N SER A 61 3.54 -4.57 -10.81
CA SER A 61 4.41 -5.74 -10.97
C SER A 61 4.67 -6.52 -9.67
N LEU A 62 4.38 -5.92 -8.52
CA LEU A 62 4.43 -6.59 -7.22
C LEU A 62 3.28 -7.58 -6.99
N PHE A 63 2.26 -7.54 -7.84
CA PHE A 63 1.08 -8.41 -7.76
C PHE A 63 1.08 -9.43 -8.90
N PRO A 64 0.39 -10.56 -8.75
CA PRO A 64 0.30 -11.57 -9.79
C PRO A 64 -0.19 -10.97 -11.11
N ARG A 65 0.51 -11.32 -12.20
CA ARG A 65 0.23 -10.77 -13.53
C ARG A 65 -1.22 -11.02 -13.94
N GLY A 66 -1.88 -9.97 -14.40
CA GLY A 66 -3.26 -10.02 -14.86
C GLY A 66 -4.33 -9.99 -13.76
N SER A 67 -3.94 -9.95 -12.49
CA SER A 67 -4.90 -9.88 -11.36
C SER A 67 -5.61 -8.52 -11.28
N VAL A 68 -4.89 -7.45 -11.53
CA VAL A 68 -5.41 -6.09 -11.64
C VAL A 68 -4.89 -5.49 -12.93
N ALA A 69 -5.77 -4.86 -13.71
CA ALA A 69 -5.37 -4.11 -14.88
C ALA A 69 -5.47 -2.60 -14.60
N ILE A 70 -4.48 -1.84 -15.04
CA ILE A 70 -4.52 -0.37 -14.93
C ILE A 70 -4.94 0.18 -16.29
N MET A 71 -5.96 1.01 -16.29
CA MET A 71 -6.36 1.81 -17.43
C MET A 71 -5.99 3.27 -17.17
N PRO A 72 -4.92 3.77 -17.78
CA PRO A 72 -4.61 5.18 -17.71
C PRO A 72 -5.69 5.96 -18.46
N HIS A 73 -6.19 7.00 -17.83
CA HIS A 73 -7.15 7.88 -18.47
C HIS A 73 -6.47 9.18 -18.90
N LEU A 74 -6.16 9.28 -20.18
CA LEU A 74 -5.44 10.43 -20.71
C LEU A 74 -6.35 11.61 -21.08
N ASP A 75 -7.61 11.35 -21.37
CA ASP A 75 -8.48 12.32 -22.08
C ASP A 75 -9.75 12.72 -21.31
N TYR A 76 -10.02 12.11 -20.15
CA TYR A 76 -11.26 12.33 -19.46
C TYR A 76 -11.05 12.52 -17.94
N GLU A 77 -11.60 13.60 -17.42
CA GLU A 77 -11.74 13.79 -15.97
C GLU A 77 -13.24 13.78 -15.63
N PRO A 78 -13.75 12.77 -14.94
CA PRO A 78 -15.16 12.74 -14.57
C PRO A 78 -15.48 13.90 -13.62
N ILE A 79 -16.50 14.66 -13.95
CA ILE A 79 -17.01 15.76 -13.15
C ILE A 79 -17.86 15.20 -12.00
N SER A 80 -18.54 14.10 -12.27
CA SER A 80 -19.40 13.40 -11.30
C SER A 80 -19.19 11.90 -11.31
N ASN A 81 -19.70 11.21 -10.29
CA ASN A 81 -19.71 9.75 -10.29
C ASN A 81 -20.53 9.16 -11.43
N GLN A 82 -21.62 9.84 -11.82
CA GLN A 82 -22.48 9.38 -12.90
C GLN A 82 -21.76 9.45 -14.24
N ASP A 83 -21.06 10.57 -14.53
CA ASP A 83 -20.26 10.71 -15.74
C ASP A 83 -19.22 9.60 -15.86
N PHE A 84 -18.59 9.22 -14.75
CA PHE A 84 -17.64 8.13 -14.72
C PHE A 84 -18.30 6.78 -15.04
N VAL A 85 -19.45 6.50 -14.44
CA VAL A 85 -20.24 5.28 -14.71
C VAL A 85 -20.63 5.21 -16.17
N ASP A 86 -21.13 6.30 -16.74
CA ASP A 86 -21.57 6.35 -18.12
C ASP A 86 -20.39 6.19 -19.10
N TYR A 87 -19.24 6.79 -18.79
CA TYR A 87 -18.02 6.58 -19.54
C TYR A 87 -17.57 5.10 -19.53
N ILE A 88 -17.56 4.46 -18.36
CA ILE A 88 -17.19 3.04 -18.23
C ILE A 88 -18.13 2.16 -19.03
N LYS A 89 -19.43 2.43 -19.03
CA LYS A 89 -20.43 1.71 -19.85
C LYS A 89 -20.16 1.88 -21.34
N GLN A 90 -19.86 3.10 -21.79
CA GLN A 90 -19.52 3.36 -23.20
C GLN A 90 -18.29 2.58 -23.65
N LYS A 91 -17.34 2.31 -22.75
CA LYS A 91 -16.16 1.49 -23.02
C LYS A 91 -16.43 -0.03 -22.93
N GLY A 92 -17.69 -0.43 -22.75
CA GLY A 92 -18.10 -1.85 -22.73
C GLY A 92 -17.82 -2.57 -21.42
N TYR A 93 -17.51 -1.84 -20.34
CA TYR A 93 -17.40 -2.45 -19.03
C TYR A 93 -18.79 -2.52 -18.38
N SER A 94 -19.21 -3.73 -18.04
CA SER A 94 -20.40 -3.89 -17.20
C SER A 94 -20.14 -3.25 -15.84
N ASN A 95 -21.12 -2.55 -15.29
CA ASN A 95 -21.06 -2.11 -13.91
C ASN A 95 -20.78 -3.32 -13.03
N ALA A 96 -19.66 -3.36 -12.40
CA ALA A 96 -19.58 -4.14 -11.18
C ALA A 96 -20.46 -3.45 -10.15
N GLU A 97 -21.20 -4.22 -9.41
CA GLU A 97 -22.01 -3.77 -8.28
C GLU A 97 -21.11 -3.27 -7.15
N GLY A 98 -20.27 -2.33 -7.39
CA GLY A 98 -19.38 -1.79 -6.38
C GLY A 98 -18.25 -1.00 -7.01
N GLN A 99 -18.30 0.27 -6.78
CA GLN A 99 -17.19 1.14 -7.09
C GLN A 99 -16.18 1.05 -5.94
N ILE A 100 -15.00 0.48 -6.21
CA ILE A 100 -13.90 0.45 -5.25
C ILE A 100 -13.17 1.78 -5.36
N TYR A 101 -13.29 2.59 -4.32
CA TYR A 101 -12.56 3.87 -4.26
C TYR A 101 -11.23 3.67 -3.55
N GLY A 102 -10.15 4.01 -4.21
CA GLY A 102 -8.80 3.97 -3.65
C GLY A 102 -8.45 5.10 -2.70
N ASP A 103 -9.41 5.94 -2.35
CA ASP A 103 -9.18 7.09 -1.50
C ASP A 103 -9.66 6.85 -0.07
N TYR A 104 -8.86 7.25 0.87
CA TYR A 104 -9.04 7.26 2.31
C TYR A 104 -10.27 6.53 2.88
N PRO A 105 -10.05 5.61 3.82
CA PRO A 105 -11.10 4.76 4.41
C PRO A 105 -12.33 5.47 4.95
N GLN A 106 -12.18 6.72 5.35
CA GLN A 106 -13.32 7.53 5.82
C GLN A 106 -14.30 7.89 4.71
N ARG A 107 -13.89 7.75 3.46
CA ARG A 107 -14.68 8.07 2.28
C ARG A 107 -15.08 6.84 1.48
N PHE A 108 -14.73 5.66 1.96
CA PHE A 108 -15.35 4.42 1.56
C PHE A 108 -16.78 4.37 2.13
N GLU A 109 -17.59 5.30 1.77
CA GLU A 109 -19.02 5.05 1.82
C GLU A 109 -19.28 3.92 0.82
N PRO A 110 -19.75 2.75 1.29
CA PRO A 110 -20.19 1.71 0.38
C PRO A 110 -21.38 2.25 -0.40
N LYS A 111 -21.11 2.93 -1.50
CA LYS A 111 -22.17 3.26 -2.43
C LYS A 111 -22.59 1.92 -3.02
N GLN A 112 -23.81 1.52 -2.70
CA GLN A 112 -24.50 0.31 -3.16
C GLN A 112 -24.26 -0.99 -2.37
N GLY A 113 -23.96 -0.90 -1.08
CA GLY A 113 -24.05 -2.10 -0.21
C GLY A 113 -22.87 -3.07 -0.25
N VAL A 114 -21.76 -2.70 -0.87
CA VAL A 114 -20.52 -3.53 -0.82
C VAL A 114 -19.79 -3.26 0.48
N ASP A 115 -19.78 -4.24 1.38
CA ASP A 115 -18.91 -4.19 2.55
C ASP A 115 -17.46 -4.43 2.15
N LEU A 116 -16.66 -3.38 2.14
CA LEU A 116 -15.24 -3.44 1.82
C LEU A 116 -14.37 -4.00 2.96
N THR A 117 -14.93 -4.17 4.15
CA THR A 117 -14.19 -4.57 5.35
C THR A 117 -13.44 -5.88 5.15
N LYS A 118 -14.08 -6.88 4.52
CA LYS A 118 -13.45 -8.18 4.26
C LYS A 118 -12.22 -8.08 3.35
N TYR A 119 -12.26 -7.19 2.36
CA TYR A 119 -11.14 -7.02 1.42
C TYR A 119 -9.98 -6.26 2.07
N LEU A 120 -10.28 -5.33 2.97
CA LEU A 120 -9.30 -4.58 3.73
C LEU A 120 -8.60 -5.42 4.80
N LYS A 121 -9.26 -6.45 5.30
CA LYS A 121 -8.70 -7.39 6.29
C LYS A 121 -7.91 -8.54 5.67
N HIS A 122 -7.93 -8.68 4.35
CA HIS A 122 -7.20 -9.73 3.68
C HIS A 122 -5.74 -9.34 3.45
N PHE A 123 -4.83 -10.18 3.94
CA PHE A 123 -3.37 -10.06 3.77
C PHE A 123 -2.93 -11.19 2.84
N PRO A 124 -2.62 -10.90 1.58
CA PRO A 124 -2.45 -11.97 0.58
C PRO A 124 -1.14 -12.73 0.71
N GLN A 125 -0.15 -12.21 1.45
CA GLN A 125 1.16 -12.82 1.66
C GLN A 125 1.79 -13.30 0.35
N LEU A 126 1.88 -12.40 -0.63
CA LEU A 126 2.38 -12.71 -1.95
C LEU A 126 3.86 -13.05 -1.92
N SER A 127 4.30 -13.86 -2.87
CA SER A 127 5.71 -14.01 -3.19
C SER A 127 6.21 -12.83 -4.03
N ALA A 128 7.48 -12.48 -3.89
CA ALA A 128 8.14 -11.51 -4.74
C ALA A 128 9.00 -12.20 -5.82
N GLU A 129 9.38 -11.44 -6.85
CA GLU A 129 10.39 -11.86 -7.83
C GLU A 129 11.69 -12.21 -7.11
N ASP A 130 12.35 -13.28 -7.52
CA ASP A 130 13.64 -13.69 -6.92
C ASP A 130 14.75 -12.71 -7.30
N CYS A 131 15.26 -11.99 -6.31
CA CYS A 131 16.37 -11.06 -6.41
C CYS A 131 17.60 -11.54 -5.61
N SER A 132 17.72 -12.85 -5.36
CA SER A 132 18.83 -13.43 -4.57
C SER A 132 20.23 -13.18 -5.18
N LYS A 133 20.28 -12.99 -6.49
CA LYS A 133 21.53 -12.66 -7.20
C LYS A 133 21.98 -11.21 -7.00
N ASP A 134 21.05 -10.33 -6.69
CA ASP A 134 21.28 -8.89 -6.57
C ASP A 134 21.48 -8.47 -5.11
N LEU A 135 20.96 -9.25 -4.17
CA LEU A 135 20.93 -8.92 -2.75
C LEU A 135 21.54 -10.03 -1.90
N ASN A 136 22.56 -9.67 -1.12
CA ASN A 136 23.08 -10.54 -0.06
C ASN A 136 22.33 -10.23 1.25
N LEU A 137 21.24 -10.94 1.50
CA LEU A 137 20.41 -10.76 2.69
C LEU A 137 20.87 -11.70 3.81
N PRO A 138 20.80 -11.25 5.08
CA PRO A 138 21.06 -12.08 6.23
C PRO A 138 20.11 -13.28 6.32
N LYS A 139 20.50 -14.34 7.03
CA LYS A 139 19.66 -15.52 7.21
C LYS A 139 18.45 -15.25 8.12
N LYS A 140 18.61 -14.37 9.11
CA LYS A 140 17.59 -14.04 10.10
C LYS A 140 17.56 -12.53 10.32
N PHE A 141 16.57 -11.87 9.82
CA PHE A 141 16.52 -10.40 9.86
C PHE A 141 15.11 -9.85 9.94
N VAL A 142 15.04 -8.57 10.24
CA VAL A 142 13.85 -7.73 10.14
C VAL A 142 14.08 -6.64 9.10
N THR A 143 13.07 -6.32 8.31
CA THR A 143 13.10 -5.11 7.49
C THR A 143 12.67 -3.91 8.33
N VAL A 144 13.36 -2.78 8.19
CA VAL A 144 13.04 -1.54 8.91
C VAL A 144 12.86 -0.36 7.97
N GLN A 145 11.93 0.54 8.34
CA GLN A 145 11.71 1.78 7.61
C GLN A 145 11.31 2.91 8.57
N TRP A 146 12.15 3.97 8.63
CA TRP A 146 12.04 5.07 9.59
C TRP A 146 11.71 6.42 8.98
N ASP A 147 11.70 6.50 7.64
CA ASP A 147 11.49 7.72 6.90
C ASP A 147 10.06 7.94 6.47
N SER A 148 9.63 9.18 6.46
CA SER A 148 8.38 9.62 5.82
C SER A 148 8.59 10.96 5.13
N THR A 149 7.88 11.20 4.05
CA THR A 149 7.79 12.54 3.44
C THR A 149 7.30 13.60 4.43
N SER A 150 6.58 13.17 5.46
CA SER A 150 6.23 14.00 6.60
C SER A 150 7.24 13.82 7.72
N LYS A 151 8.09 14.81 7.96
CA LYS A 151 9.09 14.80 9.04
C LYS A 151 8.49 14.49 10.42
N ARG A 152 7.20 14.81 10.64
CA ARG A 152 6.50 14.53 11.91
C ARG A 152 6.33 13.03 12.18
N ARG A 153 6.42 12.20 11.17
CA ARG A 153 6.28 10.74 11.25
C ARG A 153 7.61 10.02 11.25
N SER A 154 8.69 10.69 10.83
CA SER A 154 10.04 10.10 10.81
C SER A 154 10.54 9.89 12.23
N MET A 155 11.26 8.80 12.44
CA MET A 155 11.78 8.39 13.74
C MET A 155 13.24 8.84 13.90
N ASP A 156 13.58 9.49 15.01
CA ASP A 156 14.97 9.85 15.30
C ASP A 156 15.82 8.63 15.71
N ASN A 157 17.13 8.78 15.66
CA ASN A 157 18.08 7.68 15.88
C ASN A 157 17.99 7.08 17.30
N ASN A 158 17.67 7.87 18.33
CA ASN A 158 17.57 7.38 19.70
C ASN A 158 16.36 6.43 19.84
N TRP A 159 15.26 6.81 19.21
CA TRP A 159 14.07 5.98 19.16
C TRP A 159 14.27 4.72 18.34
N GLN A 160 14.93 4.83 17.17
CA GLN A 160 15.31 3.69 16.34
C GLN A 160 16.12 2.68 17.16
N ALA A 161 17.16 3.12 17.86
CA ALA A 161 18.00 2.26 18.72
C ALA A 161 17.19 1.56 19.82
N LYS A 162 16.29 2.31 20.49
CA LYS A 162 15.41 1.76 21.53
C LYS A 162 14.45 0.71 20.97
N ILE A 163 13.88 0.94 19.78
CA ILE A 163 12.99 -0.03 19.13
C ILE A 163 13.78 -1.27 18.73
N LEU A 164 14.92 -1.10 18.07
CA LEU A 164 15.76 -2.20 17.60
C LEU A 164 16.27 -3.09 18.72
N SER A 165 16.46 -2.53 19.92
CA SER A 165 16.83 -3.33 21.10
C SER A 165 15.81 -4.45 21.44
N LYS A 166 14.57 -4.36 20.93
CA LYS A 166 13.53 -5.39 21.10
C LYS A 166 13.68 -6.56 20.12
N TYR A 167 14.50 -6.39 19.08
CA TYR A 167 14.74 -7.38 18.03
C TYR A 167 16.13 -8.03 18.14
N LYS A 168 16.58 -8.27 19.37
CA LYS A 168 17.85 -8.97 19.63
C LYS A 168 17.85 -10.34 18.96
N GLY A 169 18.94 -10.64 18.24
CA GLY A 169 19.07 -11.90 17.50
C GLY A 169 18.57 -11.85 16.06
N TYR A 170 18.13 -10.67 15.60
CA TYR A 170 17.87 -10.38 14.20
C TYR A 170 18.86 -9.37 13.66
N GLU A 171 19.31 -9.56 12.44
CA GLU A 171 19.99 -8.51 11.70
C GLU A 171 18.96 -7.49 11.20
N VAL A 172 19.42 -6.28 10.94
CA VAL A 172 18.55 -5.17 10.52
C VAL A 172 18.83 -4.85 9.05
N VAL A 173 17.80 -4.92 8.23
CA VAL A 173 17.85 -4.54 6.82
C VAL A 173 16.96 -3.31 6.61
N THR A 174 17.58 -2.16 6.43
CA THR A 174 16.86 -0.91 6.15
C THR A 174 16.35 -0.90 4.72
N VAL A 175 15.11 -0.47 4.53
CA VAL A 175 14.44 -0.31 3.23
C VAL A 175 13.91 1.11 3.07
N GLY A 176 13.81 1.57 1.82
CA GLY A 176 13.37 2.94 1.52
C GLY A 176 14.49 3.97 1.63
N GLY A 177 14.15 5.25 1.77
CA GLY A 177 15.05 6.38 1.61
C GLY A 177 16.33 6.36 2.44
N GLN A 178 16.33 5.69 3.60
CA GLN A 178 17.49 5.58 4.50
C GLN A 178 18.32 4.30 4.29
N ALA A 179 17.99 3.46 3.33
CA ALA A 179 18.77 2.26 3.07
C ALA A 179 20.14 2.61 2.49
N ASP A 180 21.21 1.97 3.02
CA ASP A 180 22.56 2.10 2.48
C ASP A 180 22.68 1.43 1.11
N ASN A 181 22.04 0.27 0.94
CA ASN A 181 21.96 -0.42 -0.32
C ASN A 181 21.02 0.32 -1.30
N GLU A 182 21.55 0.72 -2.46
CA GLU A 182 20.81 1.49 -3.46
C GLU A 182 19.58 0.75 -4.00
N LEU A 183 19.65 -0.57 -4.16
CA LEU A 183 18.52 -1.37 -4.62
C LEU A 183 17.38 -1.39 -3.58
N LEU A 184 17.73 -1.48 -2.30
CA LEU A 184 16.75 -1.41 -1.19
C LEU A 184 16.25 0.01 -0.94
N ARG A 185 16.93 1.01 -1.48
CA ARG A 185 16.49 2.42 -1.44
C ARG A 185 15.49 2.75 -2.52
N ASN A 186 15.73 2.31 -3.75
CA ASN A 186 15.09 2.86 -4.94
C ASN A 186 14.25 1.86 -5.74
N SER A 187 14.35 0.55 -5.48
CA SER A 187 13.67 -0.47 -6.27
C SER A 187 12.64 -1.25 -5.46
N LEU A 188 11.38 -1.08 -5.79
CA LEU A 188 10.28 -1.75 -5.10
C LEU A 188 10.34 -3.28 -5.21
N LYS A 189 10.81 -3.84 -6.33
CA LYS A 189 10.97 -5.29 -6.47
C LYS A 189 12.00 -5.87 -5.50
N HIS A 190 13.14 -5.19 -5.29
CA HIS A 190 14.15 -5.62 -4.34
C HIS A 190 13.69 -5.46 -2.89
N ILE A 191 12.98 -4.38 -2.59
CA ILE A 191 12.34 -4.16 -1.29
C ILE A 191 11.30 -5.26 -1.02
N ALA A 192 10.46 -5.57 -1.99
CA ALA A 192 9.48 -6.65 -1.90
C ALA A 192 10.14 -8.00 -1.63
N TYR A 193 11.21 -8.31 -2.37
CA TYR A 193 11.99 -9.53 -2.14
C TYR A 193 12.56 -9.57 -0.72
N ALA A 194 13.18 -8.50 -0.24
CA ALA A 194 13.68 -8.42 1.14
C ALA A 194 12.55 -8.62 2.17
N MET A 195 11.38 -8.02 1.94
CA MET A 195 10.22 -8.20 2.81
C MET A 195 9.77 -9.67 2.86
N THR A 196 9.74 -10.39 1.73
CA THR A 196 9.34 -11.82 1.72
C THR A 196 10.32 -12.76 2.42
N LYS A 197 11.56 -12.31 2.68
CA LYS A 197 12.58 -13.08 3.38
C LYS A 197 12.75 -12.71 4.85
N ALA A 198 12.21 -11.58 5.26
CA ALA A 198 12.28 -11.09 6.63
C ALA A 198 11.23 -11.76 7.52
N GLU A 199 11.52 -11.87 8.83
CA GLU A 199 10.54 -12.37 9.79
C GLU A 199 9.52 -11.30 10.18
N TYR A 200 9.95 -10.03 10.24
CA TYR A 200 9.09 -8.90 10.60
C TYR A 200 9.37 -7.69 9.72
N HIS A 201 8.34 -6.88 9.52
CA HIS A 201 8.51 -5.50 9.10
C HIS A 201 8.31 -4.56 10.29
N VAL A 202 9.29 -3.71 10.54
CA VAL A 202 9.30 -2.72 11.63
C VAL A 202 9.35 -1.33 11.00
N GLY A 203 8.35 -0.51 11.26
CA GLY A 203 8.29 0.78 10.57
C GLY A 203 7.44 1.83 11.28
N ILE A 204 7.13 2.85 10.51
CA ILE A 204 6.30 3.99 10.93
C ILE A 204 5.06 4.11 10.03
N ASP A 205 4.17 5.06 10.34
CA ASP A 205 3.03 5.42 9.48
C ASP A 205 3.54 6.02 8.16
N SER A 206 3.74 5.18 7.17
CA SER A 206 4.28 5.51 5.86
C SER A 206 3.71 4.62 4.75
N GLY A 207 4.13 4.86 3.50
CA GLY A 207 3.76 3.99 2.38
C GLY A 207 4.18 2.54 2.55
N PHE A 208 5.22 2.28 3.34
CA PHE A 208 5.71 0.92 3.61
C PHE A 208 4.81 0.12 4.55
N LEU A 209 3.99 0.77 5.38
CA LEU A 209 2.90 0.09 6.09
C LEU A 209 1.94 -0.61 5.11
N HIS A 210 1.60 0.04 3.99
CA HIS A 210 0.72 -0.57 2.98
C HIS A 210 1.45 -1.63 2.17
N LEU A 211 2.73 -1.41 1.85
CA LEU A 211 3.54 -2.40 1.14
C LEU A 211 3.73 -3.67 1.98
N SER A 212 3.96 -3.53 3.29
CA SER A 212 4.12 -4.69 4.17
C SER A 212 2.84 -5.56 4.25
N GLN A 213 1.66 -4.97 4.10
CA GLN A 213 0.39 -5.71 4.06
C GLN A 213 0.28 -6.66 2.85
N VAL A 214 1.09 -6.48 1.83
CA VAL A 214 1.14 -7.37 0.67
C VAL A 214 1.89 -8.67 0.99
N TYR A 215 2.90 -8.61 1.85
CA TYR A 215 3.88 -9.69 2.05
C TYR A 215 3.84 -10.36 3.41
N PHE A 216 3.36 -9.68 4.45
CA PHE A 216 3.35 -10.21 5.81
C PHE A 216 1.95 -10.52 6.30
N ALA A 217 1.85 -11.50 7.18
CA ALA A 217 0.70 -11.63 8.06
C ALA A 217 0.65 -10.42 9.03
N PRO A 218 -0.53 -9.99 9.47
CA PRO A 218 -0.68 -8.76 10.25
C PRO A 218 0.12 -8.74 11.55
N GLU A 219 0.27 -9.88 12.22
CA GLU A 219 1.04 -10.03 13.46
C GLU A 219 2.55 -9.81 13.27
N ASN A 220 3.06 -9.93 12.03
CA ASN A 220 4.46 -9.72 11.68
C ASN A 220 4.76 -8.28 11.21
N ILE A 221 3.76 -7.40 11.25
CA ILE A 221 3.91 -5.99 10.94
C ILE A 221 3.88 -5.19 12.24
N HIS A 222 5.01 -4.57 12.58
CA HIS A 222 5.17 -3.79 13.81
C HIS A 222 5.37 -2.32 13.47
N ILE A 223 4.37 -1.51 13.75
CA ILE A 223 4.40 -0.07 13.46
C ILE A 223 4.57 0.70 14.77
N TYR A 224 5.46 1.66 14.75
CA TYR A 224 5.76 2.56 15.86
C TYR A 224 5.39 3.99 15.50
N THR A 225 4.82 4.70 16.46
CA THR A 225 4.45 6.11 16.29
C THR A 225 4.76 6.92 17.54
N THR A 226 5.20 8.16 17.34
CA THR A 226 5.34 9.15 18.41
C THR A 226 4.06 9.93 18.65
N SER A 227 3.06 9.77 17.78
CA SER A 227 1.80 10.49 17.88
C SER A 227 0.86 9.83 18.89
N PRO A 228 0.17 10.60 19.74
CA PRO A 228 -0.89 10.11 20.59
C PRO A 228 -2.00 9.42 19.77
N LYS A 229 -2.64 8.40 20.33
CA LYS A 229 -3.70 7.61 19.66
C LYS A 229 -4.82 8.45 19.03
N ASN A 230 -5.20 9.54 19.70
CA ASN A 230 -6.23 10.45 19.21
C ASN A 230 -5.81 11.28 17.98
N ARG A 231 -4.51 11.27 17.63
CA ARG A 231 -3.95 11.93 16.44
C ARG A 231 -3.49 10.93 15.37
N TRP A 232 -3.76 9.64 15.55
CA TRP A 232 -3.43 8.66 14.54
C TRP A 232 -4.16 8.95 13.23
N SER A 233 -3.50 8.65 12.13
CA SER A 233 -4.17 8.63 10.83
C SER A 233 -5.23 7.51 10.78
N HIS A 234 -6.18 7.62 9.86
CA HIS A 234 -7.17 6.55 9.68
C HIS A 234 -6.52 5.23 9.29
N HIS A 235 -5.41 5.32 8.56
CA HIS A 235 -4.63 4.14 8.19
C HIS A 235 -4.12 3.40 9.42
N MET A 236 -3.68 4.14 10.45
CA MET A 236 -3.21 3.55 11.70
C MET A 236 -4.33 2.89 12.49
N HIS A 237 -5.48 3.54 12.62
CA HIS A 237 -6.64 2.95 13.28
C HIS A 237 -7.06 1.66 12.59
N ARG A 238 -7.22 1.67 11.27
CA ARG A 238 -7.56 0.49 10.49
C ARG A 238 -6.48 -0.59 10.58
N ALA A 239 -5.21 -0.24 10.46
CA ALA A 239 -4.12 -1.20 10.58
C ALA A 239 -4.21 -1.96 11.90
N LYS A 240 -4.48 -1.26 13.00
CA LYS A 240 -4.73 -1.88 14.29
C LYS A 240 -5.96 -2.79 14.29
N ASP A 241 -7.08 -2.32 13.74
CA ASP A 241 -8.33 -3.10 13.66
C ASP A 241 -8.16 -4.35 12.79
N ASN A 242 -7.22 -4.33 11.86
CA ASN A 242 -6.84 -5.47 11.03
C ASN A 242 -5.77 -6.37 11.66
N GLY A 243 -5.38 -6.15 12.91
CA GLY A 243 -4.46 -7.01 13.65
C GLY A 243 -2.99 -6.61 13.57
N ILE A 244 -2.65 -5.53 12.87
CA ILE A 244 -1.27 -5.01 12.83
C ILE A 244 -0.89 -4.48 14.22
N LYS A 245 0.31 -4.79 14.67
CA LYS A 245 0.83 -4.35 15.96
C LYS A 245 1.24 -2.89 15.92
N ILE A 246 0.36 -2.02 16.43
CA ILE A 246 0.64 -0.59 16.55
C ILE A 246 1.16 -0.30 17.96
N ASN A 247 2.38 0.21 18.05
CA ASN A 247 3.02 0.62 19.29
C ASN A 247 2.95 2.14 19.40
N ASP A 248 2.18 2.61 20.36
CA ASP A 248 1.93 4.02 20.60
C ASP A 248 2.93 4.53 21.63
N GLY A 249 3.74 5.45 21.17
CA GLY A 249 4.77 6.02 22.01
C GLY A 249 5.85 5.01 22.41
N ILE A 250 6.96 5.54 22.84
CA ILE A 250 8.04 4.76 23.39
C ILE A 250 8.13 5.16 24.87
N ASN A 251 7.25 4.65 25.66
CA ASN A 251 7.38 4.67 27.12
C ASN A 251 8.27 3.54 27.58
#